data_b13cedd0f15b81c4e92ef82a14eb7047
#
_entry.id   b13cedd0f15b81c4e92ef82a14eb7047
#
_cell.length_a   1.000
_cell.length_b   1.000
_cell.length_c   1.000
_cell.angle_alpha   90.00
_cell.angle_beta   90.00
_cell.angle_gamma   90.00
#
_symmetry.space_group_name_H-M   'P 1'
#
loop_
_entity.id
_entity.type
_entity.pdbx_description
1 polymer ?
#
loop_
_entity_poly.entity_id
_entity_poly.type
_entity_poly.pdbx_seq_one_letter_code
_entity_poly.pdbx_strand_id
1 'polypeptide(L)'
;MPILHIQLGGQGKTPDGKIVPLPPAIALQQRGPVVQVSVSLQESYAKALVQQGNPLPQPMTGFALLDTGASNTCIDDEVAQQLQLPVIDVGSMCSASHAKTPSNIYPIQFSVIGFPIQLQCPRTMGAALKEQGLMLLIGRDMLVYCTLFYNGGTGQITLCI
;
A
#
# COMPACT_ATOMS: atom_id res chain seq x y z
N MET A 1 9.73 -14.26 -14.39
CA MET A 1 9.07 -14.04 -13.09
C MET A 1 9.96 -13.09 -12.31
N PRO A 2 9.56 -11.84 -12.12
CA PRO A 2 10.33 -10.88 -11.34
C PRO A 2 10.28 -11.24 -9.84
N ILE A 3 11.41 -11.06 -9.18
CA ILE A 3 11.58 -11.36 -7.76
C ILE A 3 12.18 -10.12 -7.08
N LEU A 4 11.56 -9.69 -6.00
CA LEU A 4 12.04 -8.59 -5.16
C LEU A 4 12.36 -9.11 -3.76
N HIS A 5 13.59 -8.93 -3.33
CA HIS A 5 14.00 -9.20 -1.96
C HIS A 5 14.13 -7.88 -1.19
N ILE A 6 13.46 -7.79 -0.06
CA ILE A 6 13.47 -6.61 0.79
C ILE A 6 13.92 -7.03 2.18
N GLN A 7 14.95 -6.36 2.69
CA GLN A 7 15.32 -6.45 4.09
C GLN A 7 14.74 -5.24 4.82
N LEU A 8 13.94 -5.48 5.85
CA LEU A 8 13.32 -4.40 6.60
C LEU A 8 14.39 -3.64 7.39
N GLY A 9 14.26 -2.33 7.42
CA GLY A 9 15.06 -1.44 8.23
C GLY A 9 14.19 -0.59 9.13
N GLY A 10 14.75 0.00 10.15
CA GLY A 10 14.05 0.90 11.04
C GLY A 10 15.00 1.62 11.98
N GLN A 11 14.46 2.53 12.75
CA GLN A 11 15.15 3.22 13.83
C GLN A 11 14.35 3.04 15.12
N GLY A 12 15.03 2.77 16.20
CA GLY A 12 14.48 2.72 17.54
C GLY A 12 15.10 3.81 18.42
N LYS A 13 14.47 4.07 19.58
CA LYS A 13 15.05 4.90 20.64
C LYS A 13 15.46 4.03 21.79
N THR A 14 16.67 4.24 22.28
CA THR A 14 17.14 3.68 23.55
C THR A 14 16.48 4.41 24.73
N PRO A 15 16.52 3.86 25.96
CA PRO A 15 15.95 4.54 27.16
C PRO A 15 16.55 5.92 27.43
N ASP A 16 17.78 6.17 27.02
CA ASP A 16 18.46 7.48 27.09
C ASP A 16 18.13 8.38 25.88
N GLY A 17 17.20 7.99 25.03
CA GLY A 17 16.69 8.79 23.93
C GLY A 17 17.51 8.78 22.64
N LYS A 18 18.62 8.03 22.58
CA LYS A 18 19.44 7.91 21.36
C LYS A 18 18.71 7.13 20.28
N ILE A 19 18.85 7.59 19.04
CA ILE A 19 18.34 6.89 17.88
C ILE A 19 19.37 5.82 17.47
N VAL A 20 18.92 4.58 17.37
CA VAL A 20 19.74 3.44 16.96
C VAL A 20 19.03 2.66 15.83
N PRO A 21 19.79 2.04 14.91
CA PRO A 21 19.18 1.12 13.93
C PRO A 21 18.48 -0.04 14.64
N LEU A 22 17.26 -0.37 14.20
CA LEU A 22 16.58 -1.58 14.63
C LEU A 22 17.11 -2.79 13.86
N PRO A 23 17.34 -3.94 14.53
CA PRO A 23 17.58 -5.18 13.83
C PRO A 23 16.43 -5.49 12.84
N PRO A 24 16.72 -6.00 11.63
CA PRO A 24 15.69 -6.24 10.62
C PRO A 24 14.53 -7.13 11.08
N ALA A 25 14.82 -8.17 11.88
CA ALA A 25 13.79 -9.03 12.46
C ALA A 25 12.82 -8.26 13.38
N ILE A 26 13.35 -7.36 14.20
CA ILE A 26 12.54 -6.51 15.09
C ILE A 26 11.74 -5.50 14.27
N ALA A 27 12.36 -4.90 13.25
CA ALA A 27 11.65 -3.97 12.35
C ALA A 27 10.47 -4.68 11.64
N LEU A 28 10.68 -5.89 11.15
CA LEU A 28 9.63 -6.70 10.51
C LEU A 28 8.53 -7.10 11.51
N GLN A 29 8.90 -7.47 12.75
CA GLN A 29 7.93 -7.81 13.79
C GLN A 29 7.03 -6.62 14.16
N GLN A 30 7.62 -5.42 14.28
CA GLN A 30 6.90 -4.23 14.75
C GLN A 30 6.07 -3.56 13.65
N ARG A 31 6.56 -3.54 12.42
CA ARG A 31 5.98 -2.79 11.31
C ARG A 31 5.24 -3.66 10.30
N GLY A 32 5.42 -4.97 10.38
CA GLY A 32 4.94 -5.90 9.36
C GLY A 32 5.73 -5.82 8.04
N PRO A 33 5.30 -6.55 7.00
CA PRO A 33 5.92 -6.59 5.70
C PRO A 33 5.60 -5.31 4.89
N VAL A 34 6.25 -4.21 5.25
CA VAL A 34 6.07 -2.90 4.61
C VAL A 34 6.99 -2.77 3.41
N VAL A 35 6.44 -2.29 2.31
CA VAL A 35 7.14 -2.02 1.05
C VAL A 35 6.95 -0.57 0.63
N GLN A 36 7.90 -0.03 -0.13
CA GLN A 36 7.73 1.29 -0.73
C GLN A 36 6.97 1.17 -2.05
N VAL A 37 5.98 2.04 -2.26
CA VAL A 37 5.12 2.02 -3.45
C VAL A 37 5.02 3.40 -4.09
N SER A 38 4.72 3.39 -5.38
CA SER A 38 4.25 4.57 -6.12
C SER A 38 2.81 4.31 -6.54
N VAL A 39 1.91 5.24 -6.22
CA VAL A 39 0.47 5.15 -6.49
C VAL A 39 0.06 6.27 -7.43
N SER A 40 -0.80 5.97 -8.37
CA SER A 40 -1.35 6.93 -9.32
C SER A 40 -2.78 6.55 -9.74
N LEU A 41 -3.41 7.45 -10.48
CA LEU A 41 -4.72 7.19 -11.09
C LEU A 41 -4.62 6.02 -12.08
N GLN A 42 -5.63 5.17 -12.10
CA GLN A 42 -5.72 4.04 -13.02
C GLN A 42 -5.62 4.51 -14.48
N GLU A 43 -4.96 3.73 -15.31
CA GLU A 43 -4.60 4.10 -16.68
C GLU A 43 -5.79 4.54 -17.55
N SER A 44 -6.93 3.85 -17.44
CA SER A 44 -8.15 4.18 -18.20
C SER A 44 -8.68 5.59 -17.87
N TYR A 45 -8.66 5.96 -16.59
CA TYR A 45 -9.09 7.29 -16.12
C TYR A 45 -8.05 8.36 -16.48
N ALA A 46 -6.77 8.03 -16.38
CA ALA A 46 -5.70 8.93 -16.80
C ALA A 46 -5.81 9.29 -18.29
N LYS A 47 -6.06 8.30 -19.15
CA LYS A 47 -6.30 8.53 -20.58
C LYS A 47 -7.51 9.42 -20.83
N ALA A 48 -8.62 9.20 -20.09
CA ALA A 48 -9.83 10.02 -20.23
C ALA A 48 -9.58 11.48 -19.83
N LEU A 49 -8.83 11.74 -18.75
CA LEU A 49 -8.46 13.10 -18.32
C LEU A 49 -7.63 13.81 -19.40
N VAL A 50 -6.62 13.14 -19.95
CA VAL A 50 -5.78 13.71 -21.04
C VAL A 50 -6.60 14.04 -22.26
N GLN A 51 -7.54 13.17 -22.67
CA GLN A 51 -8.43 13.43 -23.83
C GLN A 51 -9.35 14.64 -23.60
N GLN A 52 -9.69 14.94 -22.35
CA GLN A 52 -10.47 16.11 -21.96
C GLN A 52 -9.62 17.38 -21.78
N GLY A 53 -8.29 17.30 -21.98
CA GLY A 53 -7.36 18.43 -21.80
C GLY A 53 -7.05 18.73 -20.33
N ASN A 54 -7.38 17.84 -19.41
CA ASN A 54 -7.10 18.01 -17.99
C ASN A 54 -5.69 17.53 -17.63
N PRO A 55 -4.99 18.20 -16.68
CA PRO A 55 -3.69 17.75 -16.22
C PRO A 55 -3.81 16.45 -15.42
N LEU A 56 -2.79 15.60 -15.54
CA LEU A 56 -2.70 14.40 -14.71
C LEU A 56 -2.12 14.71 -13.32
N PRO A 57 -2.74 14.21 -12.24
CA PRO A 57 -2.11 14.22 -10.94
C PRO A 57 -0.77 13.47 -10.97
N GLN A 58 0.24 14.03 -10.29
CA GLN A 58 1.55 13.37 -10.18
C GLN A 58 1.44 12.13 -9.27
N PRO A 59 2.11 11.02 -9.63
CA PRO A 59 2.17 9.85 -8.76
C PRO A 59 2.72 10.20 -7.38
N MET A 60 2.17 9.59 -6.34
CA MET A 60 2.63 9.75 -4.97
C MET A 60 3.41 8.53 -4.52
N THR A 61 4.51 8.75 -3.80
CA THR A 61 5.35 7.67 -3.25
C THR A 61 5.23 7.62 -1.74
N GLY A 62 5.08 6.42 -1.20
CA GLY A 62 4.95 6.18 0.24
C GLY A 62 5.08 4.72 0.59
N PHE A 63 4.54 4.33 1.73
CA PHE A 63 4.64 2.96 2.24
C PHE A 63 3.31 2.22 2.12
N ALA A 64 3.40 0.92 1.81
CA ALA A 64 2.28 0.00 1.80
C ALA A 64 2.58 -1.21 2.70
N LEU A 65 1.56 -1.71 3.38
CA LEU A 65 1.61 -2.97 4.12
C LEU A 65 1.08 -4.11 3.24
N LEU A 66 1.82 -5.19 3.13
CA LEU A 66 1.33 -6.45 2.52
C LEU A 66 0.52 -7.18 3.58
N ASP A 67 -0.81 -7.13 3.49
CA ASP A 67 -1.71 -7.61 4.54
C ASP A 67 -2.52 -8.83 4.11
N THR A 68 -2.04 -10.01 4.51
CA THR A 68 -2.76 -11.28 4.26
C THR A 68 -4.05 -11.42 5.08
N GLY A 69 -4.26 -10.57 6.09
CA GLY A 69 -5.48 -10.50 6.89
C GLY A 69 -6.60 -9.71 6.21
N ALA A 70 -6.27 -8.75 5.36
CA ALA A 70 -7.26 -7.95 4.65
C ALA A 70 -7.76 -8.65 3.38
N SER A 71 -9.07 -8.61 3.15
CA SER A 71 -9.67 -9.16 1.92
C SER A 71 -9.45 -8.25 0.72
N ASN A 72 -9.47 -6.92 0.95
CA ASN A 72 -9.41 -5.90 -0.08
C ASN A 72 -8.24 -4.96 0.15
N THR A 73 -7.70 -4.48 -0.94
CA THR A 73 -6.71 -3.39 -0.94
C THR A 73 -7.38 -2.08 -0.53
N CYS A 74 -6.71 -1.30 0.33
CA CYS A 74 -7.18 -0.02 0.81
C CYS A 74 -6.17 1.09 0.52
N ILE A 75 -6.66 2.29 0.23
CA ILE A 75 -5.86 3.51 0.07
C ILE A 75 -6.24 4.52 1.16
N ASP A 76 -5.27 5.26 1.65
CA ASP A 76 -5.56 6.36 2.57
C ASP A 76 -6.43 7.42 1.89
N ASP A 77 -7.50 7.86 2.57
CA ASP A 77 -8.47 8.81 2.00
C ASP A 77 -7.85 10.17 1.66
N GLU A 78 -6.86 10.64 2.43
CA GLU A 78 -6.17 11.89 2.11
C GLU A 78 -5.30 11.74 0.85
N VAL A 79 -4.65 10.59 0.67
CA VAL A 79 -3.90 10.27 -0.55
C VAL A 79 -4.82 10.20 -1.76
N ALA A 80 -5.99 9.56 -1.61
CA ALA A 80 -7.00 9.51 -2.67
C ALA A 80 -7.46 10.91 -3.08
N GLN A 81 -7.67 11.82 -2.12
CA GLN A 81 -8.03 13.21 -2.37
C GLN A 81 -6.89 13.97 -3.07
N GLN A 82 -5.64 13.83 -2.62
CA GLN A 82 -4.49 14.51 -3.23
C GLN A 82 -4.24 14.05 -4.66
N LEU A 83 -4.47 12.77 -4.95
CA LEU A 83 -4.42 12.20 -6.30
C LEU A 83 -5.67 12.51 -7.13
N GLN A 84 -6.65 13.23 -6.57
CA GLN A 84 -7.93 13.57 -7.22
C GLN A 84 -8.61 12.32 -7.82
N LEU A 85 -8.57 11.20 -7.09
CA LEU A 85 -9.16 9.95 -7.55
C LEU A 85 -10.69 10.07 -7.61
N PRO A 86 -11.34 9.61 -8.69
CA PRO A 86 -12.78 9.60 -8.76
C PRO A 86 -13.35 8.54 -7.79
N VAL A 87 -14.40 8.91 -7.06
CA VAL A 87 -15.21 7.93 -6.32
C VAL A 87 -16.12 7.23 -7.34
N ILE A 88 -15.90 5.93 -7.53
CA ILE A 88 -16.68 5.15 -8.52
C ILE A 88 -17.82 4.35 -7.89
N ASP A 89 -17.78 4.17 -6.57
CA ASP A 89 -18.77 3.41 -5.81
C ASP A 89 -18.60 3.70 -4.31
N VAL A 90 -19.54 3.22 -3.49
CA VAL A 90 -19.46 3.21 -2.05
C VAL A 90 -19.61 1.78 -1.56
N GLY A 91 -18.60 1.27 -0.91
CA GLY A 91 -18.59 -0.06 -0.30
C GLY A 91 -18.86 -0.02 1.21
N SER A 92 -18.76 -1.17 1.83
CA SER A 92 -18.83 -1.32 3.28
C SER A 92 -17.56 -2.00 3.77
N MET A 93 -16.79 -1.30 4.59
CA MET A 93 -15.60 -1.86 5.24
C MET A 93 -15.96 -2.37 6.64
N CYS A 94 -15.46 -3.56 6.97
CA CYS A 94 -15.57 -4.15 8.29
C CYS A 94 -14.18 -4.53 8.77
N SER A 95 -13.80 -4.14 9.96
CA SER A 95 -12.57 -4.60 10.62
C SER A 95 -12.92 -5.41 11.88
N ALA A 96 -11.93 -6.11 12.42
CA ALA A 96 -12.13 -6.90 13.65
C ALA A 96 -12.61 -6.06 14.85
N SER A 97 -12.35 -4.76 14.85
CA SER A 97 -12.66 -3.82 15.94
C SER A 97 -13.76 -2.82 15.63
N HIS A 98 -14.24 -2.73 14.38
CA HIS A 98 -15.23 -1.73 13.98
C HIS A 98 -16.40 -2.37 13.22
N ALA A 99 -17.61 -1.89 13.52
CA ALA A 99 -18.81 -2.23 12.76
C ALA A 99 -18.68 -1.75 11.29
N LYS A 100 -19.55 -2.26 10.44
CA LYS A 100 -19.63 -1.85 9.03
C LYS A 100 -19.71 -0.33 8.90
N THR A 101 -18.71 0.26 8.27
CA THR A 101 -18.68 1.68 7.92
C THR A 101 -18.67 1.84 6.40
N PRO A 102 -19.38 2.85 5.85
CA PRO A 102 -19.28 3.15 4.43
C PRO A 102 -17.87 3.60 4.10
N SER A 103 -17.40 3.18 2.94
CA SER A 103 -16.06 3.50 2.40
C SER A 103 -16.17 3.81 0.93
N ASN A 104 -15.56 4.89 0.48
CA ASN A 104 -15.47 5.22 -0.93
C ASN A 104 -14.61 4.18 -1.66
N ILE A 105 -14.90 3.95 -2.94
CA ILE A 105 -14.14 3.05 -3.79
C ILE A 105 -13.48 3.86 -4.90
N TYR A 106 -12.17 3.66 -5.06
CA TYR A 106 -11.30 4.38 -5.98
C TYR A 106 -10.59 3.43 -6.95
N PRO A 107 -10.47 3.80 -8.24
CA PRO A 107 -9.65 3.07 -9.20
C PRO A 107 -8.21 3.59 -9.11
N ILE A 108 -7.26 2.73 -8.79
CA ILE A 108 -5.85 3.06 -8.73
C ILE A 108 -5.00 2.13 -9.59
N GLN A 109 -3.79 2.59 -9.86
CA GLN A 109 -2.67 1.74 -10.21
C GLN A 109 -1.51 2.02 -9.28
N PHE A 110 -0.71 1.02 -9.00
CA PHE A 110 0.47 1.16 -8.16
C PHE A 110 1.60 0.24 -8.61
N SER A 111 2.82 0.60 -8.26
CA SER A 111 4.01 -0.25 -8.40
C SER A 111 4.75 -0.33 -7.08
N VAL A 112 5.33 -1.47 -6.77
CA VAL A 112 6.28 -1.61 -5.68
C VAL A 112 7.64 -1.14 -6.17
N ILE A 113 8.27 -0.22 -5.44
CA ILE A 113 9.57 0.35 -5.84
C ILE A 113 10.63 -0.76 -5.90
N GLY A 114 11.37 -0.80 -6.99
CA GLY A 114 12.33 -1.88 -7.30
C GLY A 114 11.71 -3.09 -7.99
N PHE A 115 10.40 -3.06 -8.25
CA PHE A 115 9.68 -4.13 -8.94
C PHE A 115 9.17 -3.63 -10.30
N PRO A 116 9.48 -4.30 -11.44
CA PRO A 116 9.22 -3.75 -12.78
C PRO A 116 7.77 -3.96 -13.25
N ILE A 117 6.82 -4.09 -12.33
CA ILE A 117 5.41 -4.36 -12.66
C ILE A 117 4.53 -3.26 -12.06
N GLN A 118 3.59 -2.78 -12.87
CA GLN A 118 2.51 -1.92 -12.44
C GLN A 118 1.23 -2.74 -12.29
N LEU A 119 0.63 -2.67 -11.11
CA LEU A 119 -0.58 -3.39 -10.77
C LEU A 119 -1.79 -2.46 -10.88
N GLN A 120 -2.86 -2.95 -11.49
CA GLN A 120 -4.14 -2.23 -11.60
C GLN A 120 -5.07 -2.74 -10.50
N CYS A 121 -5.57 -1.84 -9.67
CA CYS A 121 -6.60 -2.15 -8.67
C CYS A 121 -7.84 -1.30 -8.95
N PRO A 122 -8.83 -1.85 -9.67
CA PRO A 122 -9.99 -1.07 -10.12
C PRO A 122 -10.96 -0.72 -8.98
N ARG A 123 -10.86 -1.38 -7.84
CA ARG A 123 -11.78 -1.20 -6.70
C ARG A 123 -11.01 -1.21 -5.38
N THR A 124 -10.33 -0.09 -5.09
CA THR A 124 -9.59 0.11 -3.86
C THR A 124 -10.47 0.83 -2.84
N MET A 125 -10.56 0.33 -1.64
CA MET A 125 -11.38 0.94 -0.58
C MET A 125 -10.63 2.10 0.08
N GLY A 126 -11.32 3.22 0.35
CA GLY A 126 -10.80 4.30 1.16
C GLY A 126 -10.72 3.91 2.64
N ALA A 127 -9.65 4.28 3.32
CA ALA A 127 -9.43 3.98 4.73
C ALA A 127 -8.58 5.07 5.40
N ALA A 128 -8.63 5.17 6.72
CA ALA A 128 -7.74 6.04 7.49
C ALA A 128 -6.45 5.28 7.82
N LEU A 129 -5.42 5.42 6.97
CA LEU A 129 -4.14 4.73 7.11
C LEU A 129 -2.99 5.66 7.55
N LYS A 130 -3.18 6.96 7.48
CA LYS A 130 -2.17 7.99 7.74
C LYS A 130 -1.51 7.87 9.11
N GLU A 131 -2.30 7.58 10.15
CA GLU A 131 -1.78 7.45 11.52
C GLU A 131 -0.81 6.26 11.67
N GLN A 132 -0.93 5.26 10.79
CA GLN A 132 -0.03 4.12 10.71
C GLN A 132 1.21 4.41 9.82
N GLY A 133 1.28 5.60 9.23
CA GLY A 133 2.32 5.97 8.27
C GLY A 133 2.21 5.21 6.94
N LEU A 134 1.03 4.70 6.62
CA LEU A 134 0.77 3.94 5.41
C LEU A 134 -0.05 4.75 4.41
N MET A 135 0.28 4.61 3.15
CA MET A 135 -0.45 5.14 2.01
C MET A 135 -1.41 4.10 1.43
N LEU A 136 -1.00 2.83 1.49
CA LEU A 136 -1.72 1.71 0.91
C LEU A 136 -1.65 0.49 1.85
N LEU A 137 -2.71 -0.30 1.86
CA LEU A 137 -2.75 -1.63 2.42
C LEU A 137 -3.06 -2.59 1.27
N ILE A 138 -2.15 -3.50 0.94
CA ILE A 138 -2.29 -4.43 -0.18
C ILE A 138 -2.92 -5.72 0.35
N GLY A 139 -4.18 -5.92 0.03
CA GLY A 139 -4.98 -7.05 0.48
C GLY A 139 -4.84 -8.30 -0.39
N ARG A 140 -5.57 -9.36 -0.02
CA ARG A 140 -5.57 -10.64 -0.72
C ARG A 140 -6.07 -10.56 -2.17
N ASP A 141 -6.93 -9.57 -2.48
CA ASP A 141 -7.39 -9.29 -3.84
C ASP A 141 -6.24 -9.01 -4.81
N MET A 142 -5.15 -8.42 -4.31
CA MET A 142 -3.93 -8.18 -5.09
C MET A 142 -2.85 -9.24 -4.80
N LEU A 143 -2.75 -9.72 -3.56
CA LEU A 143 -1.77 -10.73 -3.18
C LEU A 143 -2.02 -12.10 -3.84
N VAL A 144 -3.23 -12.36 -4.35
CA VAL A 144 -3.56 -13.59 -5.11
C VAL A 144 -2.66 -13.77 -6.34
N TYR A 145 -2.12 -12.69 -6.89
CA TYR A 145 -1.19 -12.71 -8.03
C TYR A 145 0.27 -12.87 -7.63
N CYS A 146 0.57 -12.97 -6.32
CA CYS A 146 1.93 -12.92 -5.79
C CYS A 146 2.26 -14.18 -4.99
N THR A 147 3.54 -14.51 -4.94
CA THR A 147 4.11 -15.37 -3.89
C THR A 147 4.83 -14.48 -2.89
N LEU A 148 4.39 -14.53 -1.64
CA LEU A 148 5.01 -13.81 -0.53
C LEU A 148 5.75 -14.79 0.37
N PHE A 149 7.05 -14.62 0.51
CA PHE A 149 7.86 -15.33 1.49
C PHE A 149 8.23 -14.37 2.64
N TYR A 150 7.85 -14.72 3.85
CA TYR A 150 8.08 -13.94 5.06
C TYR A 150 9.08 -14.65 5.95
N ASN A 151 10.27 -14.09 6.15
CA ASN A 151 11.30 -14.61 7.04
C ASN A 151 11.46 -13.72 8.27
N GLY A 152 10.71 -14.03 9.32
CA GLY A 152 10.73 -13.27 10.58
C GLY A 152 12.09 -13.30 11.28
N GLY A 153 12.85 -14.41 11.16
CA GLY A 153 14.15 -14.55 11.81
C GLY A 153 15.23 -13.63 11.24
N THR A 154 15.17 -13.34 9.94
CA THR A 154 16.14 -12.46 9.28
C THR A 154 15.60 -11.06 8.99
N GLY A 155 14.30 -10.83 9.19
CA GLY A 155 13.65 -9.55 8.84
C GLY A 155 13.55 -9.33 7.34
N GLN A 156 13.46 -10.39 6.55
CA GLN A 156 13.39 -10.34 5.11
C GLN A 156 12.01 -10.75 4.60
N ILE A 157 11.59 -10.10 3.54
CA ILE A 157 10.45 -10.52 2.72
C ILE A 157 10.91 -10.70 1.28
N THR A 158 10.30 -11.66 0.59
CA THR A 158 10.48 -11.84 -0.86
C THR A 158 9.11 -11.83 -1.51
N LEU A 159 8.96 -10.99 -2.53
CA LEU A 159 7.77 -10.89 -3.34
C LEU A 159 8.09 -11.36 -4.76
N CYS A 160 7.27 -12.26 -5.30
CA CYS A 160 7.36 -12.75 -6.67
C CYS A 160 5.99 -12.60 -7.35
N ILE A 161 5.97 -12.18 -8.60
CA ILE A 161 4.78 -12.13 -9.48
C ILE A 161 5.08 -12.82 -10.79
#